data_d89fb0c5e3311d0d6ba4413d7a3b2c79
#
_entry.id   d89fb0c5e3311d0d6ba4413d7a3b2c79
#
_cell.length_a   1.000
_cell.length_b   1.000
_cell.length_c   1.000
_cell.angle_alpha   90.00
_cell.angle_beta   90.00
_cell.angle_gamma   90.00
#
_symmetry.space_group_name_H-M   'P 1'
#
loop_
_entity.id
_entity.type
_entity.pdbx_description
1 polymer ?
#
loop_
_entity_poly.entity_id
_entity_poly.type
_entity_poly.pdbx_seq_one_letter_code
_entity_poly.pdbx_strand_id
1 'polypeptide(L)'
;MESGIAIRKAMEEEKNILLTVWLEKVQWLSEQNMPMWDPSQFTIERLKEKYGEPEYFVCKKGKEIIGGFILIEYDERYWKDNKDKAFYFHKFVVRNGHTGKGYSGLILNWVKEYGKKMGKEYIRLDFEEERTYLKNIYYSHGFKPIEKIIDTTGHAITKAEYKIH
;
A
#
# COMPACT_ATOMS: atom_id res chain seq x y z
N MET A 1 -0.11 -3.69 20.20
CA MET A 1 0.91 -3.68 19.15
C MET A 1 2.18 -4.36 19.65
N GLU A 2 2.88 -5.05 18.79
CA GLU A 2 4.12 -5.72 19.15
C GLU A 2 5.16 -4.70 19.64
N SER A 3 5.91 -5.07 20.69
CA SER A 3 6.95 -4.22 21.25
C SER A 3 8.02 -3.88 20.20
N GLY A 4 8.38 -2.62 20.11
CA GLY A 4 9.40 -2.13 19.19
C GLY A 4 8.91 -1.79 17.79
N ILE A 5 7.63 -2.03 17.49
CA ILE A 5 7.06 -1.69 16.17
C ILE A 5 6.37 -0.32 16.26
N ALA A 6 6.69 0.55 15.30
CA ALA A 6 6.05 1.86 15.17
C ALA A 6 5.68 2.09 13.70
N ILE A 7 4.48 2.62 13.49
CA ILE A 7 4.00 3.00 12.16
C ILE A 7 3.62 4.48 12.23
N ARG A 8 4.15 5.28 11.30
CA ARG A 8 3.92 6.72 11.30
C ARG A 8 4.28 7.33 9.95
N LYS A 9 3.97 8.61 9.77
CA LYS A 9 4.42 9.36 8.60
C LYS A 9 5.95 9.34 8.52
N ALA A 10 6.47 9.20 7.32
CA ALA A 10 7.91 9.22 7.06
C ALA A 10 8.47 10.63 7.21
N MET A 11 9.65 10.73 7.78
CA MET A 11 10.45 11.97 7.72
C MET A 11 11.11 12.04 6.34
N GLU A 12 11.60 13.22 5.95
CA GLU A 12 12.15 13.41 4.60
C GLU A 12 13.27 12.41 4.26
N GLU A 13 14.21 12.19 5.17
CA GLU A 13 15.29 11.24 4.95
C GLU A 13 14.82 9.80 4.88
N GLU A 14 13.69 9.49 5.52
CA GLU A 14 13.12 8.14 5.50
C GLU A 14 12.45 7.80 4.18
N LYS A 15 12.00 8.79 3.44
CA LYS A 15 11.41 8.57 2.11
C LYS A 15 12.43 7.91 1.17
N ASN A 16 13.67 8.34 1.21
CA ASN A 16 14.73 7.76 0.38
C ASN A 16 15.02 6.31 0.79
N ILE A 17 14.98 6.02 2.08
CA ILE A 17 15.16 4.66 2.57
C ILE A 17 14.00 3.78 2.09
N LEU A 18 12.78 4.30 2.15
CA LEU A 18 11.60 3.57 1.69
C LEU A 18 11.66 3.28 0.18
N LEU A 19 12.17 4.23 -0.62
CA LEU A 19 12.41 3.99 -2.05
C LEU A 19 13.33 2.78 -2.25
N THR A 20 14.39 2.69 -1.45
CA THR A 20 15.32 1.56 -1.48
C THR A 20 14.60 0.26 -1.13
N VAL A 21 13.74 0.27 -0.13
CA VAL A 21 12.96 -0.92 0.26
C VAL A 21 12.05 -1.39 -0.89
N TRP A 22 11.39 -0.46 -1.57
CA TRP A 22 10.57 -0.80 -2.73
C TRP A 22 11.43 -1.41 -3.86
N LEU A 23 12.58 -0.82 -4.15
CA LEU A 23 13.46 -1.32 -5.20
C LEU A 23 14.01 -2.72 -4.86
N GLU A 24 14.32 -2.98 -3.60
CA GLU A 24 14.69 -4.33 -3.14
C GLU A 24 13.56 -5.32 -3.41
N LYS A 25 12.32 -4.93 -3.13
CA LYS A 25 11.16 -5.79 -3.35
C LYS A 25 10.93 -6.04 -4.83
N VAL A 26 11.06 -5.02 -5.67
CA VAL A 26 10.94 -5.15 -7.12
C VAL A 26 11.94 -6.17 -7.65
N GLN A 27 13.19 -6.06 -7.21
CA GLN A 27 14.25 -6.98 -7.62
C GLN A 27 13.93 -8.41 -7.18
N TRP A 28 13.54 -8.58 -5.93
CA TRP A 28 13.21 -9.90 -5.40
C TRP A 28 12.03 -10.54 -6.14
N LEU A 29 10.96 -9.78 -6.38
CA LEU A 29 9.79 -10.27 -7.10
C LEU A 29 10.16 -10.69 -8.53
N SER A 30 11.03 -9.93 -9.19
CA SER A 30 11.51 -10.26 -10.53
C SER A 30 12.29 -11.59 -10.52
N GLU A 31 13.13 -11.79 -9.50
CA GLU A 31 13.89 -13.04 -9.34
C GLU A 31 12.99 -14.25 -9.08
N GLN A 32 11.81 -14.01 -8.48
CA GLN A 32 10.81 -15.04 -8.23
C GLN A 32 9.84 -15.24 -9.42
N ASN A 33 10.08 -14.59 -10.55
CA ASN A 33 9.21 -14.60 -11.72
C ASN A 33 7.80 -14.09 -11.42
N MET A 34 7.69 -13.11 -10.50
CA MET A 34 6.43 -12.48 -10.12
C MET A 34 6.56 -10.96 -10.18
N PRO A 35 7.05 -10.38 -11.31
CA PRO A 35 7.26 -8.93 -11.38
C PRO A 35 5.97 -8.17 -11.12
N MET A 36 6.01 -7.12 -10.32
CA MET A 36 4.84 -6.36 -9.94
C MET A 36 4.93 -4.89 -10.31
N TRP A 37 6.00 -4.23 -9.94
CA TRP A 37 6.16 -2.79 -10.16
C TRP A 37 7.32 -2.52 -11.10
N ASP A 38 7.15 -1.49 -11.94
CA ASP A 38 8.25 -0.98 -12.76
C ASP A 38 9.20 -0.20 -11.84
N PRO A 39 10.48 -0.56 -11.77
CA PRO A 39 11.42 0.13 -10.87
C PRO A 39 11.58 1.62 -11.19
N SER A 40 11.36 2.04 -12.44
CA SER A 40 11.51 3.45 -12.82
C SER A 40 10.54 4.38 -12.13
N GLN A 41 9.44 3.87 -11.55
CA GLN A 41 8.46 4.70 -10.87
C GLN A 41 8.91 5.13 -9.46
N PHE A 42 9.95 4.50 -8.90
CA PHE A 42 10.36 4.75 -7.52
C PHE A 42 11.35 5.90 -7.39
N THR A 43 10.92 7.08 -7.78
CA THR A 43 11.58 8.34 -7.44
C THR A 43 10.51 9.26 -6.84
N ILE A 44 10.93 10.22 -6.04
CA ILE A 44 9.98 11.17 -5.42
C ILE A 44 9.18 11.90 -6.50
N GLU A 45 9.85 12.34 -7.58
CA GLU A 45 9.22 13.06 -8.68
C GLU A 45 8.17 12.19 -9.41
N ARG A 46 8.52 10.93 -9.69
CA ARG A 46 7.60 10.02 -10.40
C ARG A 46 6.37 9.67 -9.56
N LEU A 47 6.56 9.46 -8.26
CA LEU A 47 5.46 9.17 -7.37
C LEU A 47 4.55 10.38 -7.21
N LYS A 48 5.13 11.59 -7.20
CA LYS A 48 4.35 12.83 -7.18
C LYS A 48 3.53 12.98 -8.47
N GLU A 49 4.13 12.73 -9.62
CA GLU A 49 3.42 12.79 -10.90
C GLU A 49 2.23 11.83 -10.91
N LYS A 50 2.42 10.62 -10.39
CA LYS A 50 1.39 9.58 -10.40
C LYS A 50 0.27 9.84 -9.40
N TYR A 51 0.60 10.30 -8.20
CA TYR A 51 -0.34 10.38 -7.09
C TYR A 51 -0.71 11.79 -6.65
N GLY A 52 -0.07 12.82 -7.19
CA GLY A 52 -0.32 14.21 -6.83
C GLY A 52 0.38 14.60 -5.54
N GLU A 53 -0.25 14.32 -4.41
CA GLU A 53 0.32 14.63 -3.09
C GLU A 53 0.33 13.39 -2.20
N PRO A 54 1.22 12.41 -2.50
CA PRO A 54 1.28 11.19 -1.72
C PRO A 54 1.88 11.44 -0.35
N GLU A 55 1.26 10.86 0.68
CA GLU A 55 1.84 10.82 2.00
C GLU A 55 2.52 9.48 2.21
N TYR A 56 3.77 9.50 2.65
CA TYR A 56 4.59 8.31 2.84
C TYR A 56 4.53 7.90 4.31
N PHE A 57 4.37 6.60 4.54
CA PHE A 57 4.34 6.03 5.89
C PHE A 57 5.36 4.93 6.00
N VAL A 58 6.01 4.85 7.15
CA VAL A 58 7.01 3.82 7.43
C VAL A 58 6.54 2.94 8.57
N CYS A 59 6.87 1.66 8.47
CA CYS A 59 6.76 0.69 9.54
C CYS A 59 8.18 0.39 10.01
N LYS A 60 8.45 0.65 11.28
CA LYS A 60 9.80 0.53 11.86
C LYS A 60 9.81 -0.51 12.95
N LYS A 61 10.88 -1.29 12.98
CA LYS A 61 11.21 -2.15 14.11
C LYS A 61 12.49 -1.58 14.73
N GLY A 62 12.35 -0.91 15.88
CA GLY A 62 13.43 -0.12 16.42
C GLY A 62 13.84 0.97 15.44
N LYS A 63 15.09 0.96 14.99
CA LYS A 63 15.62 1.95 14.04
C LYS A 63 15.50 1.52 12.59
N GLU A 64 15.14 0.26 12.33
CA GLU A 64 15.08 -0.27 10.98
C GLU A 64 13.71 -0.05 10.34
N ILE A 65 13.68 0.42 9.11
CA ILE A 65 12.46 0.51 8.31
C ILE A 65 12.24 -0.86 7.68
N ILE A 66 11.16 -1.54 8.08
CA ILE A 66 10.85 -2.89 7.64
C ILE A 66 9.66 -2.94 6.69
N GLY A 67 9.09 -1.80 6.38
CA GLY A 67 8.00 -1.71 5.43
C GLY A 67 7.46 -0.31 5.33
N GLY A 68 6.44 -0.14 4.52
CA GLY A 68 5.77 1.14 4.37
C GLY A 68 4.70 1.11 3.30
N PHE A 69 4.15 2.27 3.06
CA PHE A 69 3.06 2.44 2.10
C PHE A 69 2.83 3.93 1.81
N ILE A 70 1.95 4.18 0.86
CA ILE A 70 1.50 5.52 0.50
C ILE A 70 0.00 5.61 0.75
N LEU A 71 -0.45 6.77 1.26
CA LEU A 71 -1.87 7.11 1.30
C LEU A 71 -2.10 8.37 0.47
N ILE A 72 -3.18 8.37 -0.29
CA ILE A 72 -3.67 9.55 -1.00
C ILE A 72 -5.17 9.69 -0.72
N GLU A 73 -5.68 10.93 -0.84
CA GLU A 73 -7.08 11.20 -0.54
C GLU A 73 -7.97 11.23 -1.78
N TYR A 74 -7.37 11.14 -2.95
CA TYR A 74 -8.11 11.19 -4.21
C TYR A 74 -7.38 10.35 -5.25
N ASP A 75 -8.07 9.41 -5.87
CA ASP A 75 -7.48 8.51 -6.87
C ASP A 75 -8.33 8.50 -8.13
N GLU A 76 -7.93 9.27 -9.13
CA GLU A 76 -8.64 9.38 -10.40
C GLU A 76 -8.46 8.16 -11.29
N ARG A 77 -7.47 7.34 -11.04
CA ARG A 77 -7.10 6.25 -11.96
C ARG A 77 -8.20 5.19 -12.06
N TYR A 78 -8.69 4.72 -10.92
CA TYR A 78 -9.70 3.66 -10.86
C TYR A 78 -10.96 4.04 -10.10
N TRP A 79 -10.96 5.17 -9.39
CA TRP A 79 -12.04 5.58 -8.50
C TRP A 79 -12.63 6.93 -8.93
N LYS A 80 -12.82 7.08 -10.25
CA LYS A 80 -13.38 8.31 -10.83
C LYS A 80 -14.78 8.59 -10.28
N ASP A 81 -15.09 9.85 -10.16
CA ASP A 81 -16.41 10.35 -9.75
C ASP A 81 -16.77 9.95 -8.32
N ASN A 82 -15.81 9.54 -7.51
CA ASN A 82 -16.08 9.15 -6.16
C ASN A 82 -15.89 10.33 -5.22
N LYS A 83 -16.94 10.67 -4.48
CA LYS A 83 -16.96 11.79 -3.53
C LYS A 83 -16.89 11.35 -2.08
N ASP A 84 -16.74 10.06 -1.84
CA ASP A 84 -16.67 9.53 -0.48
C ASP A 84 -15.36 9.92 0.19
N LYS A 85 -15.42 10.05 1.52
CA LYS A 85 -14.21 10.29 2.32
C LYS A 85 -13.42 9.00 2.44
N ALA A 86 -12.34 8.89 1.71
CA ALA A 86 -11.53 7.68 1.69
C ALA A 86 -10.04 7.99 1.70
N PHE A 87 -9.27 7.08 2.26
CA PHE A 87 -7.85 6.97 1.95
C PHE A 87 -7.67 5.88 0.92
N TYR A 88 -6.80 6.13 -0.05
CA TYR A 88 -6.41 5.15 -1.07
C TYR A 88 -5.02 4.66 -0.72
N PHE A 89 -4.91 3.36 -0.50
CA PHE A 89 -3.72 2.69 0.03
C PHE A 89 -2.92 2.10 -1.12
N HIS A 90 -1.69 2.57 -1.29
CA HIS A 90 -0.84 2.20 -2.41
C HIS A 90 0.57 1.82 -1.96
N LYS A 91 1.25 1.05 -2.79
CA LYS A 91 2.66 0.71 -2.63
C LYS A 91 2.97 0.06 -1.29
N PHE A 92 2.09 -0.82 -0.86
CA PHE A 92 2.25 -1.58 0.37
C PHE A 92 3.44 -2.54 0.25
N VAL A 93 4.37 -2.47 1.19
CA VAL A 93 5.55 -3.32 1.17
C VAL A 93 5.95 -3.74 2.58
N VAL A 94 6.31 -5.01 2.73
CA VAL A 94 7.03 -5.53 3.90
C VAL A 94 8.38 -5.99 3.39
N ARG A 95 9.44 -5.49 4.00
CA ARG A 95 10.82 -5.73 3.57
C ARG A 95 11.16 -7.22 3.61
N ASN A 96 11.98 -7.67 2.64
CA ASN A 96 12.46 -9.05 2.62
C ASN A 96 13.17 -9.37 3.94
N GLY A 97 12.96 -10.59 4.44
CA GLY A 97 13.46 -10.99 5.75
C GLY A 97 12.48 -10.71 6.90
N HIS A 98 11.47 -9.90 6.66
CA HIS A 98 10.43 -9.57 7.66
C HIS A 98 9.04 -10.07 7.24
N THR A 99 8.93 -10.74 6.11
CA THR A 99 7.66 -11.31 5.64
C THR A 99 7.30 -12.56 6.45
N GLY A 100 6.00 -12.88 6.51
CA GLY A 100 5.53 -14.06 7.24
C GLY A 100 5.52 -13.91 8.75
N LYS A 101 5.66 -12.69 9.28
CA LYS A 101 5.72 -12.41 10.72
C LYS A 101 4.53 -11.59 11.23
N GLY A 102 3.49 -11.42 10.40
CA GLY A 102 2.29 -10.71 10.80
C GLY A 102 2.33 -9.19 10.63
N TYR A 103 3.37 -8.62 10.06
CA TYR A 103 3.48 -7.17 9.91
C TYR A 103 2.46 -6.61 8.92
N SER A 104 2.06 -7.38 7.91
CA SER A 104 0.99 -6.96 6.99
C SER A 104 -0.30 -6.65 7.74
N GLY A 105 -0.69 -7.53 8.66
CA GLY A 105 -1.88 -7.32 9.49
C GLY A 105 -1.75 -6.12 10.40
N LEU A 106 -0.58 -5.92 11.01
CA LEU A 106 -0.34 -4.75 11.86
C LEU A 106 -0.49 -3.46 11.05
N ILE A 107 0.07 -3.42 9.86
CA ILE A 107 -0.02 -2.24 8.98
C ILE A 107 -1.47 -1.97 8.58
N LEU A 108 -2.19 -2.98 8.14
CA LEU A 108 -3.59 -2.82 7.72
C LEU A 108 -4.47 -2.36 8.89
N ASN A 109 -4.29 -2.93 10.06
CA ASN A 109 -5.02 -2.50 11.25
C ASN A 109 -4.70 -1.05 11.62
N TRP A 110 -3.44 -0.67 11.51
CA TRP A 110 -3.02 0.70 11.77
C TRP A 110 -3.68 1.69 10.80
N VAL A 111 -3.71 1.35 9.52
CA VAL A 111 -4.32 2.21 8.49
C VAL A 111 -5.81 2.40 8.76
N LYS A 112 -6.52 1.35 9.18
CA LYS A 112 -7.94 1.43 9.53
C LYS A 112 -8.15 2.40 10.69
N GLU A 113 -7.36 2.28 11.74
CA GLU A 113 -7.46 3.16 12.91
C GLU A 113 -7.08 4.60 12.55
N TYR A 114 -6.05 4.77 11.74
CA TYR A 114 -5.63 6.09 11.26
C TYR A 114 -6.73 6.74 10.43
N GLY A 115 -7.35 5.99 9.52
CA GLY A 115 -8.47 6.47 8.73
C GLY A 115 -9.64 6.92 9.60
N LYS A 116 -9.96 6.14 10.62
CA LYS A 116 -11.01 6.49 11.57
C LYS A 116 -10.67 7.79 12.30
N LYS A 117 -9.45 7.92 12.79
CA LYS A 117 -8.97 9.13 13.47
C LYS A 117 -9.06 10.36 12.57
N MET A 118 -8.79 10.19 11.27
CA MET A 118 -8.78 11.29 10.30
C MET A 118 -10.18 11.56 9.70
N GLY A 119 -11.22 10.90 10.20
CA GLY A 119 -12.59 11.13 9.75
C GLY A 119 -12.93 10.50 8.42
N LYS A 120 -12.18 9.51 7.98
CA LYS A 120 -12.47 8.81 6.74
C LYS A 120 -13.56 7.76 6.94
N GLU A 121 -14.28 7.47 5.87
CA GLU A 121 -15.33 6.45 5.87
C GLU A 121 -14.85 5.13 5.27
N TYR A 122 -13.82 5.19 4.42
CA TYR A 122 -13.31 4.01 3.69
C TYR A 122 -11.80 4.00 3.61
N ILE A 123 -11.25 2.80 3.58
CA ILE A 123 -9.90 2.54 3.08
C ILE A 123 -10.07 1.78 1.78
N ARG A 124 -9.47 2.25 0.71
CA ARG A 124 -9.62 1.69 -0.64
C ARG A 124 -8.28 1.30 -1.23
N LEU A 125 -8.30 0.27 -2.04
CA LEU A 125 -7.09 -0.21 -2.70
C LEU A 125 -7.46 -0.95 -3.99
N ASP A 126 -6.45 -1.23 -4.79
CA ASP A 126 -6.58 -2.07 -5.96
C ASP A 126 -5.38 -3.02 -6.04
N PHE A 127 -5.58 -4.15 -6.67
CA PHE A 127 -4.52 -5.14 -6.82
C PHE A 127 -4.80 -6.02 -8.05
N GLU A 128 -3.72 -6.58 -8.61
CA GLU A 128 -3.87 -7.54 -9.70
C GLU A 128 -4.59 -8.80 -9.19
N GLU A 129 -5.68 -9.16 -9.84
CA GLU A 129 -6.56 -10.25 -9.43
C GLU A 129 -5.82 -11.58 -9.30
N GLU A 130 -4.81 -11.82 -10.10
CA GLU A 130 -4.03 -13.06 -10.09
C GLU A 130 -3.10 -13.19 -8.88
N ARG A 131 -2.87 -12.12 -8.14
CA ARG A 131 -2.02 -12.15 -6.95
C ARG A 131 -2.80 -12.65 -5.74
N THR A 132 -2.98 -13.96 -5.71
CA THR A 132 -3.80 -14.63 -4.71
C THR A 132 -3.38 -14.32 -3.28
N TYR A 133 -2.09 -14.19 -3.01
CA TYR A 133 -1.61 -13.89 -1.66
C TYR A 133 -2.05 -12.50 -1.18
N LEU A 134 -2.06 -11.50 -2.06
CA LEU A 134 -2.56 -10.16 -1.72
C LEU A 134 -4.06 -10.19 -1.50
N LYS A 135 -4.79 -10.88 -2.37
CA LYS A 135 -6.22 -11.07 -2.24
C LYS A 135 -6.56 -11.66 -0.87
N ASN A 136 -5.85 -12.72 -0.48
CA ASN A 136 -6.10 -13.39 0.80
C ASN A 136 -5.81 -12.47 1.99
N ILE A 137 -4.72 -11.69 1.93
CA ILE A 137 -4.39 -10.73 2.98
C ILE A 137 -5.51 -9.69 3.12
N TYR A 138 -5.91 -9.06 2.02
CA TYR A 138 -6.91 -8.00 2.07
C TYR A 138 -8.28 -8.52 2.50
N TYR A 139 -8.72 -9.65 1.95
CA TYR A 139 -10.04 -10.19 2.30
C TYR A 139 -10.09 -10.70 3.74
N SER A 140 -8.99 -11.26 4.25
CA SER A 140 -8.92 -11.68 5.65
C SER A 140 -8.95 -10.51 6.63
N HIS A 141 -8.67 -9.29 6.15
CA HIS A 141 -8.74 -8.06 6.96
C HIS A 141 -9.99 -7.23 6.67
N GLY A 142 -11.01 -7.84 6.09
CA GLY A 142 -12.32 -7.21 5.94
C GLY A 142 -12.50 -6.35 4.71
N PHE A 143 -11.54 -6.32 3.80
CA PHE A 143 -11.72 -5.65 2.52
C PHE A 143 -12.65 -6.47 1.65
N LYS A 144 -13.55 -5.80 0.93
CA LYS A 144 -14.52 -6.44 0.05
C LYS A 144 -14.32 -5.98 -1.39
N PRO A 145 -14.41 -6.90 -2.36
CA PRO A 145 -14.29 -6.50 -3.77
C PRO A 145 -15.48 -5.63 -4.17
N ILE A 146 -15.20 -4.58 -4.90
CA ILE A 146 -16.21 -3.63 -5.40
C ILE A 146 -16.41 -3.82 -6.90
N GLU A 147 -15.30 -3.95 -7.64
CA GLU A 147 -15.35 -4.01 -9.10
C GLU A 147 -14.08 -4.65 -9.63
N LYS A 148 -14.21 -5.34 -10.75
CA LYS A 148 -13.06 -5.84 -11.52
C LYS A 148 -12.99 -5.07 -12.82
N ILE A 149 -11.80 -4.60 -13.16
CA ILE A 149 -11.54 -3.88 -14.41
C ILE A 149 -10.36 -4.51 -15.12
N ILE A 150 -10.23 -4.21 -16.42
CA ILE A 150 -9.05 -4.57 -17.19
C ILE A 150 -8.26 -3.29 -17.42
N ASP A 151 -7.00 -3.27 -17.02
CA ASP A 151 -6.16 -2.08 -17.19
C ASP A 151 -5.67 -1.97 -18.64
N THR A 152 -4.92 -0.90 -18.93
CA THR A 152 -4.43 -0.62 -20.28
C THR A 152 -3.43 -1.65 -20.79
N THR A 153 -2.86 -2.48 -19.89
CA THR A 153 -1.91 -3.54 -20.25
C THR A 153 -2.58 -4.91 -20.37
N GLY A 154 -3.90 -4.98 -20.16
CA GLY A 154 -4.67 -6.22 -20.25
C GLY A 154 -4.75 -7.02 -18.95
N HIS A 155 -4.25 -6.48 -17.83
CA HIS A 155 -4.33 -7.15 -16.54
C HIS A 155 -5.68 -6.93 -15.87
N ALA A 156 -6.21 -7.98 -15.24
CA ALA A 156 -7.40 -7.86 -14.41
C ALA A 156 -7.03 -7.25 -13.07
N ILE A 157 -7.68 -6.15 -12.73
CA ILE A 157 -7.47 -5.40 -11.48
C ILE A 157 -8.74 -5.47 -10.66
N THR A 158 -8.63 -5.82 -9.39
CA THR A 158 -9.75 -5.79 -8.45
C THR A 158 -9.65 -4.54 -7.59
N LYS A 159 -10.73 -3.77 -7.56
CA LYS A 159 -10.91 -2.66 -6.62
C LYS A 159 -11.59 -3.22 -5.37
N ALA A 160 -11.05 -2.92 -4.21
CA ALA A 160 -11.61 -3.39 -2.95
C ALA A 160 -11.63 -2.27 -1.92
N GLU A 161 -12.54 -2.36 -0.96
CA GLU A 161 -12.64 -1.36 0.09
C GLU A 161 -12.99 -1.98 1.43
N TYR A 162 -12.58 -1.28 2.48
CA TYR A 162 -12.97 -1.55 3.86
C TYR A 162 -13.77 -0.36 4.36
N LYS A 163 -14.98 -0.60 4.87
CA LYS A 163 -15.81 0.43 5.46
C LYS A 163 -15.43 0.59 6.94
N ILE A 164 -15.04 1.81 7.30
CA ILE A 164 -14.64 2.12 8.68
C ILE A 164 -15.90 2.20 9.56
N HIS A 165 -15.84 1.61 10.72
CA HIS A 165 -16.95 1.54 11.67
C HIS A 165 -16.78 2.51 12.84
#